data_90ffec0031172ff1bb0bdaaf109d9e35
#
_entry.id   90ffec0031172ff1bb0bdaaf109d9e35
#
_cell.length_a   1.000
_cell.length_b   1.000
_cell.length_c   1.000
_cell.angle_alpha   90.00
_cell.angle_beta   90.00
_cell.angle_gamma   90.00
#
_symmetry.space_group_name_H-M   'P 1'
#
loop_
_entity.id
_entity.type
_entity.pdbx_description
1 polymer ?
#
loop_
_entity_poly.entity_id
_entity_poly.type
_entity_poly.pdbx_seq_one_letter_code
_entity_poly.pdbx_strand_id
1 'polypeptide(L)'
;SAASDGYKRQQLCQAMEYDIECKYLSLSRYSLRIPEFHLMKEQCVDRICLGGIDVTFEKVMKRAGLTDAECLSIAKECGYKDSMHDILSYSTIMELKPVLRSNKHFLKMVYSHSEHAYSDTISYLRQEGLFDGLSFAIADSGWIGSIQQSLKNLIHSVNPSINFEGYYFGLYDLPDKASASNYHAFYFGPGNHILRKMRFCNCLYEAVLSAPEGMTVSYECTDN
;
A
#
# COMPACT_ATOMS: atom_id res chain seq x y z
N SER A 1 -12.63 -3.35 -0.87
CA SER A 1 -12.80 -4.70 -0.28
C SER A 1 -12.97 -4.71 1.22
N ALA A 2 -12.47 -3.74 1.95
CA ALA A 2 -12.48 -3.75 3.41
C ALA A 2 -13.78 -3.24 4.07
N ALA A 3 -14.60 -2.40 3.43
CA ALA A 3 -15.84 -1.88 4.05
C ALA A 3 -16.89 -2.97 4.32
N SER A 4 -17.09 -3.90 3.39
CA SER A 4 -18.01 -5.02 3.61
C SER A 4 -17.50 -5.99 4.67
N ASP A 5 -16.18 -6.11 4.82
CA ASP A 5 -15.55 -6.96 5.83
C ASP A 5 -15.71 -6.37 7.24
N GLY A 6 -15.58 -5.06 7.42
CA GLY A 6 -15.82 -4.37 8.70
C GLY A 6 -17.22 -4.58 9.22
N TYR A 7 -18.23 -4.36 8.37
CA TYR A 7 -19.65 -4.54 8.74
C TYR A 7 -19.98 -6.01 9.08
N LYS A 8 -19.52 -6.95 8.27
CA LYS A 8 -19.73 -8.40 8.52
C LYS A 8 -19.05 -8.87 9.80
N ARG A 9 -17.84 -8.37 10.08
CA ARG A 9 -17.12 -8.70 11.33
C ARG A 9 -17.83 -8.13 12.54
N GLN A 10 -18.32 -6.90 12.48
CA GLN A 10 -19.08 -6.31 13.57
C GLN A 10 -20.34 -7.11 13.87
N GLN A 11 -21.09 -7.53 12.83
CA GLN A 11 -22.24 -8.41 13.00
C GLN A 11 -21.85 -9.78 13.60
N LEU A 12 -20.73 -10.34 13.17
CA LEU A 12 -20.24 -11.61 13.69
C LEU A 12 -19.81 -11.50 15.17
N CYS A 13 -19.06 -10.46 15.53
CA CYS A 13 -18.68 -10.19 16.91
C CYS A 13 -19.92 -10.00 17.80
N GLN A 14 -20.93 -9.27 17.34
CA GLN A 14 -22.20 -9.11 18.04
C GLN A 14 -22.94 -10.44 18.20
N ALA A 15 -23.01 -11.25 17.14
CA ALA A 15 -23.66 -12.55 17.18
C ALA A 15 -22.95 -13.57 18.08
N MET A 16 -21.64 -13.42 18.26
CA MET A 16 -20.82 -14.27 19.13
C MET A 16 -20.61 -13.69 20.53
N GLU A 17 -21.25 -12.57 20.86
CA GLU A 17 -21.12 -11.85 22.15
C GLU A 17 -19.67 -11.45 22.49
N TYR A 18 -18.85 -11.19 21.47
CA TYR A 18 -17.50 -10.65 21.66
C TYR A 18 -17.54 -9.13 21.80
N ASP A 19 -17.04 -8.62 22.91
CA ASP A 19 -16.86 -7.18 23.16
C ASP A 19 -15.57 -6.66 22.50
N ILE A 20 -15.60 -6.66 21.15
CA ILE A 20 -14.48 -6.17 20.32
C ILE A 20 -15.00 -5.04 19.45
N GLU A 21 -14.46 -3.85 19.64
CA GLU A 21 -14.73 -2.74 18.74
C GLU A 21 -14.04 -2.98 17.39
N CYS A 22 -14.84 -2.98 16.32
CA CYS A 22 -14.36 -3.13 14.95
C CYS A 22 -14.57 -1.83 14.19
N LYS A 23 -13.50 -1.19 13.76
CA LYS A 23 -13.53 -0.03 12.86
C LYS A 23 -13.11 -0.42 11.45
N TYR A 24 -13.75 0.20 10.47
CA TYR A 24 -13.29 0.12 9.10
C TYR A 24 -12.18 1.14 8.88
N LEU A 25 -11.04 0.67 8.38
CA LEU A 25 -9.92 1.53 8.06
C LEU A 25 -9.77 1.60 6.53
N SER A 26 -10.00 2.78 5.96
CA SER A 26 -9.91 3.02 4.51
C SER A 26 -8.44 3.06 4.06
N LEU A 27 -7.85 1.89 3.87
CA LEU A 27 -6.46 1.73 3.43
C LEU A 27 -6.37 0.98 2.11
N SER A 28 -5.36 1.32 1.34
CA SER A 28 -4.94 0.55 0.17
C SER A 28 -3.42 0.60 0.03
N ARG A 29 -2.87 -0.32 -0.77
CA ARG A 29 -1.45 -0.22 -1.17
C ARG A 29 -1.14 1.09 -1.90
N TYR A 30 -2.13 1.65 -2.57
CA TYR A 30 -1.97 2.90 -3.31
C TYR A 30 -1.93 4.10 -2.38
N SER A 31 -2.89 4.21 -1.44
CA SER A 31 -2.99 5.33 -0.50
C SER A 31 -1.82 5.39 0.50
N LEU A 32 -1.14 4.27 0.78
CA LEU A 32 -0.01 4.24 1.70
C LEU A 32 1.35 4.39 1.00
N ARG A 33 1.45 4.07 -0.30
CA ARG A 33 2.72 4.08 -1.03
C ARG A 33 3.31 5.47 -1.17
N ILE A 34 2.52 6.45 -1.58
CA ILE A 34 3.02 7.81 -1.79
C ILE A 34 3.48 8.45 -0.46
N PRO A 35 2.70 8.38 0.65
CA PRO A 35 3.18 8.82 1.96
C PRO A 35 4.48 8.14 2.40
N GLU A 36 4.62 6.85 2.16
CA GLU A 36 5.82 6.09 2.54
C GLU A 36 7.07 6.59 1.80
N PHE A 37 6.96 7.13 0.58
CA PHE A 37 8.08 7.72 -0.14
C PHE A 37 8.70 8.91 0.60
N HIS A 38 7.94 9.65 1.39
CA HIS A 38 8.46 10.69 2.27
C HIS A 38 9.52 10.15 3.25
N LEU A 39 9.33 8.92 3.74
CA LEU A 39 10.24 8.25 4.66
C LEU A 39 11.43 7.61 3.92
N MET A 40 11.19 7.09 2.71
CA MET A 40 12.17 6.34 1.93
C MET A 40 13.20 7.22 1.23
N LYS A 41 12.90 8.49 0.99
CA LYS A 41 13.74 9.42 0.23
C LYS A 41 14.10 8.82 -1.15
N GLU A 42 15.35 8.86 -1.55
CA GLU A 42 15.82 8.34 -2.86
C GLU A 42 15.58 6.84 -3.06
N GLN A 43 15.41 6.07 -1.98
CA GLN A 43 15.10 4.64 -2.06
C GLN A 43 13.70 4.37 -2.61
N CYS A 44 12.80 5.37 -2.66
CA CYS A 44 11.48 5.25 -3.28
C CYS A 44 11.56 4.81 -4.74
N VAL A 45 12.65 5.16 -5.45
CA VAL A 45 12.88 4.79 -6.85
C VAL A 45 12.85 3.27 -7.07
N ASP A 46 13.29 2.48 -6.08
CA ASP A 46 13.22 1.03 -6.16
C ASP A 46 11.79 0.51 -6.18
N ARG A 47 10.89 1.16 -5.46
CA ARG A 47 9.45 0.83 -5.46
C ARG A 47 8.70 1.44 -6.65
N ILE A 48 9.15 2.56 -7.18
CA ILE A 48 8.58 3.18 -8.37
C ILE A 48 8.89 2.33 -9.61
N CYS A 49 10.15 1.89 -9.75
CA CYS A 49 10.64 1.09 -10.87
C CYS A 49 10.46 -0.42 -10.65
N LEU A 50 9.27 -0.85 -10.23
CA LEU A 50 8.93 -2.26 -10.16
C LEU A 50 8.50 -2.78 -11.54
N GLY A 51 8.88 -4.02 -11.86
CA GLY A 51 8.35 -4.75 -12.98
C GLY A 51 6.83 -4.96 -12.88
N GLY A 52 6.25 -5.61 -13.86
CA GLY A 52 4.81 -5.90 -13.91
C GLY A 52 4.33 -6.14 -15.33
N ILE A 53 3.02 -6.33 -15.48
CA ILE A 53 2.38 -6.53 -16.78
C ILE A 53 2.17 -5.15 -17.44
N ASP A 54 2.56 -5.04 -18.71
CA ASP A 54 2.36 -3.86 -19.55
C ASP A 54 2.82 -2.54 -18.88
N VAL A 55 4.02 -2.56 -18.28
CA VAL A 55 4.59 -1.38 -17.64
C VAL A 55 5.07 -0.41 -18.70
N THR A 56 4.57 0.80 -18.70
CA THR A 56 4.99 1.91 -19.55
C THR A 56 5.74 2.96 -18.74
N PHE A 57 6.43 3.89 -19.41
CA PHE A 57 7.06 5.02 -18.72
C PHE A 57 6.03 5.84 -17.92
N GLU A 58 4.87 6.11 -18.51
CA GLU A 58 3.77 6.78 -17.84
C GLU A 58 3.33 6.05 -16.56
N LYS A 59 3.14 4.73 -16.63
CA LYS A 59 2.79 3.93 -15.44
C LYS A 59 3.84 4.03 -14.35
N VAL A 60 5.13 4.07 -14.69
CA VAL A 60 6.22 4.29 -13.73
C VAL A 60 6.08 5.67 -13.06
N MET A 61 5.84 6.72 -13.85
CA MET A 61 5.64 8.09 -13.33
C MET A 61 4.38 8.18 -12.45
N LYS A 62 3.29 7.57 -12.86
CA LYS A 62 2.04 7.50 -12.05
C LYS A 62 2.24 6.75 -10.73
N ARG A 63 3.10 5.75 -10.68
CA ARG A 63 3.49 5.09 -9.41
C ARG A 63 4.22 6.05 -8.46
N ALA A 64 4.88 7.06 -8.98
CA ALA A 64 5.54 8.11 -8.20
C ALA A 64 4.58 9.20 -7.71
N GLY A 65 3.30 9.15 -8.10
CA GLY A 65 2.28 10.14 -7.76
C GLY A 65 2.27 11.38 -8.66
N LEU A 66 2.96 11.36 -9.81
CA LEU A 66 3.05 12.49 -10.70
C LEU A 66 1.76 12.72 -11.49
N THR A 67 1.43 13.99 -11.71
CA THR A 67 0.35 14.43 -12.61
C THR A 67 0.72 14.18 -14.08
N ASP A 68 -0.25 14.27 -14.99
CA ASP A 68 0.00 14.08 -16.43
C ASP A 68 1.03 15.09 -16.98
N ALA A 69 0.95 16.35 -16.53
CA ALA A 69 1.88 17.41 -16.94
C ALA A 69 3.31 17.13 -16.45
N GLU A 70 3.46 16.65 -15.22
CA GLU A 70 4.75 16.26 -14.64
C GLU A 70 5.31 15.01 -15.32
N CYS A 71 4.47 14.00 -15.61
CA CYS A 71 4.86 12.82 -16.37
C CYS A 71 5.46 13.22 -17.73
N LEU A 72 4.80 14.14 -18.46
CA LEU A 72 5.27 14.63 -19.75
C LEU A 72 6.59 15.42 -19.61
N SER A 73 6.75 16.19 -18.53
CA SER A 73 7.98 16.94 -18.26
C SER A 73 9.17 15.99 -18.09
N ILE A 74 9.02 14.99 -17.22
CA ILE A 74 10.09 14.02 -16.96
C ILE A 74 10.32 13.11 -18.19
N ALA A 75 9.27 12.77 -18.95
CA ALA A 75 9.42 12.01 -20.18
C ALA A 75 10.30 12.75 -21.22
N LYS A 76 10.17 14.08 -21.33
CA LYS A 76 11.03 14.90 -22.19
C LYS A 76 12.49 14.87 -21.72
N GLU A 77 12.72 15.01 -20.42
CA GLU A 77 14.07 15.00 -19.84
C GLU A 77 14.76 13.64 -19.99
N CYS A 78 14.01 12.55 -19.87
CA CYS A 78 14.53 11.18 -19.94
C CYS A 78 14.50 10.59 -21.38
N GLY A 79 14.06 11.34 -22.40
CA GLY A 79 14.00 10.87 -23.78
C GLY A 79 12.84 9.93 -24.11
N TYR A 80 11.80 9.90 -23.28
CA TYR A 80 10.62 9.03 -23.45
C TYR A 80 9.37 9.76 -23.96
N LYS A 81 9.50 11.02 -24.42
CA LYS A 81 8.35 11.83 -24.85
C LYS A 81 7.45 11.13 -25.87
N ASP A 82 8.06 10.53 -26.87
CA ASP A 82 7.33 9.93 -28.00
C ASP A 82 7.02 8.44 -27.79
N SER A 83 7.58 7.82 -26.74
CA SER A 83 7.41 6.41 -26.36
C SER A 83 6.86 6.24 -24.93
N MET A 84 6.21 7.27 -24.39
CA MET A 84 5.73 7.30 -23.01
C MET A 84 4.72 6.18 -22.70
N HIS A 85 3.98 5.74 -23.71
CA HIS A 85 2.95 4.69 -23.61
C HIS A 85 3.43 3.31 -24.10
N ASP A 86 4.66 3.21 -24.59
CA ASP A 86 5.22 1.94 -25.05
C ASP A 86 5.55 1.03 -23.87
N ILE A 87 5.35 -0.27 -24.05
CA ILE A 87 5.67 -1.27 -23.02
C ILE A 87 7.18 -1.38 -22.86
N LEU A 88 7.66 -1.14 -21.66
CA LEU A 88 9.06 -1.23 -21.29
C LEU A 88 9.43 -2.68 -20.94
N SER A 89 10.60 -3.13 -21.42
CA SER A 89 11.19 -4.38 -20.96
C SER A 89 11.64 -4.26 -19.48
N TYR A 90 11.78 -5.39 -18.81
CA TYR A 90 12.31 -5.40 -17.44
C TYR A 90 13.71 -4.77 -17.36
N SER A 91 14.59 -5.05 -18.34
CA SER A 91 15.92 -4.43 -18.43
C SER A 91 15.84 -2.92 -18.54
N THR A 92 14.97 -2.40 -19.40
CA THR A 92 14.76 -0.95 -19.57
C THR A 92 14.30 -0.29 -18.28
N ILE A 93 13.38 -0.94 -17.53
CA ILE A 93 12.94 -0.45 -16.23
C ILE A 93 14.10 -0.40 -15.23
N MET A 94 14.99 -1.40 -15.25
CA MET A 94 16.17 -1.43 -14.38
C MET A 94 17.19 -0.34 -14.75
N GLU A 95 17.39 -0.07 -16.03
CA GLU A 95 18.25 1.00 -16.53
C GLU A 95 17.70 2.41 -16.20
N LEU A 96 16.38 2.54 -16.11
CA LEU A 96 15.71 3.77 -15.73
C LEU A 96 15.95 4.15 -14.26
N LYS A 97 16.18 3.19 -13.36
CA LYS A 97 16.42 3.46 -11.93
C LYS A 97 17.55 4.45 -11.65
N PRO A 98 18.78 4.25 -12.12
CA PRO A 98 19.86 5.19 -11.87
C PRO A 98 19.59 6.57 -12.51
N VAL A 99 18.90 6.61 -13.64
CA VAL A 99 18.51 7.87 -14.31
C VAL A 99 17.56 8.67 -13.41
N LEU A 100 16.49 8.05 -12.95
CA LEU A 100 15.51 8.70 -12.06
C LEU A 100 16.12 9.06 -10.70
N ARG A 101 17.00 8.22 -10.16
CA ARG A 101 17.69 8.50 -8.88
C ARG A 101 18.62 9.71 -8.97
N SER A 102 19.19 10.00 -10.14
CA SER A 102 20.02 11.18 -10.37
C SER A 102 19.23 12.41 -10.84
N ASN A 103 17.98 12.25 -11.27
CA ASN A 103 17.15 13.34 -11.75
C ASN A 103 16.57 14.15 -10.57
N LYS A 104 17.20 15.29 -10.29
CA LYS A 104 16.80 16.17 -9.17
C LYS A 104 15.40 16.76 -9.35
N HIS A 105 14.96 16.99 -10.60
CA HIS A 105 13.63 17.53 -10.88
C HIS A 105 12.55 16.48 -10.56
N PHE A 106 12.75 15.24 -11.02
CA PHE A 106 11.90 14.11 -10.67
C PHE A 106 11.80 13.92 -9.15
N LEU A 107 12.93 13.84 -8.45
CA LEU A 107 12.96 13.65 -7.00
C LEU A 107 12.26 14.78 -6.25
N LYS A 108 12.42 16.04 -6.70
CA LYS A 108 11.74 17.18 -6.11
C LYS A 108 10.22 17.05 -6.20
N MET A 109 9.69 16.61 -7.35
CA MET A 109 8.25 16.37 -7.53
C MET A 109 7.77 15.26 -6.60
N VAL A 110 8.47 14.10 -6.58
CA VAL A 110 8.14 12.98 -5.70
C VAL A 110 8.13 13.41 -4.23
N TYR A 111 9.12 14.17 -3.80
CA TYR A 111 9.19 14.63 -2.40
C TYR A 111 8.07 15.60 -2.06
N SER A 112 7.72 16.52 -2.95
CA SER A 112 6.60 17.45 -2.75
C SER A 112 5.28 16.68 -2.59
N HIS A 113 4.98 15.76 -3.51
CA HIS A 113 3.75 14.96 -3.44
C HIS A 113 3.72 14.05 -2.20
N SER A 114 4.85 13.41 -1.88
CA SER A 114 4.92 12.50 -0.74
C SER A 114 4.85 13.21 0.61
N GLU A 115 5.35 14.44 0.73
CA GLU A 115 5.26 15.25 1.95
C GLU A 115 3.80 15.62 2.26
N HIS A 116 3.05 16.11 1.26
CA HIS A 116 1.63 16.40 1.42
C HIS A 116 0.83 15.15 1.77
N ALA A 117 1.01 14.09 0.99
CA ALA A 117 0.32 12.83 1.22
C ALA A 117 0.66 12.21 2.59
N TYR A 118 1.90 12.38 3.09
CA TYR A 118 2.31 11.94 4.42
C TYR A 118 1.55 12.70 5.50
N SER A 119 1.50 14.03 5.41
CA SER A 119 0.77 14.87 6.37
C SER A 119 -0.71 14.47 6.48
N ASP A 120 -1.38 14.35 5.34
CA ASP A 120 -2.80 13.99 5.28
C ASP A 120 -3.05 12.57 5.80
N THR A 121 -2.16 11.63 5.44
CA THR A 121 -2.26 10.25 5.91
C THR A 121 -2.08 10.16 7.43
N ILE A 122 -1.10 10.85 8.01
CA ILE A 122 -0.91 10.85 9.46
C ILE A 122 -2.10 11.49 10.17
N SER A 123 -2.69 12.55 9.60
CA SER A 123 -3.90 13.18 10.13
C SER A 123 -5.08 12.21 10.11
N TYR A 124 -5.28 11.48 9.02
CA TYR A 124 -6.29 10.42 8.92
C TYR A 124 -6.07 9.32 9.97
N LEU A 125 -4.85 8.80 10.10
CA LEU A 125 -4.55 7.75 11.08
C LEU A 125 -4.77 8.21 12.54
N ARG A 126 -4.55 9.51 12.83
CA ARG A 126 -4.90 10.12 14.12
C ARG A 126 -6.40 10.19 14.32
N GLN A 127 -7.15 10.63 13.31
CA GLN A 127 -8.61 10.66 13.33
C GLN A 127 -9.20 9.27 13.62
N GLU A 128 -8.60 8.22 13.06
CA GLU A 128 -9.03 6.83 13.30
C GLU A 128 -8.58 6.25 14.66
N GLY A 129 -7.83 7.01 15.45
CA GLY A 129 -7.45 6.64 16.82
C GLY A 129 -6.21 5.74 16.92
N LEU A 130 -5.43 5.56 15.85
CA LEU A 130 -4.26 4.67 15.87
C LEU A 130 -3.12 5.17 16.77
N PHE A 131 -3.19 6.40 17.24
CA PHE A 131 -2.22 7.02 18.14
C PHE A 131 -2.74 7.25 19.57
N ASP A 132 -3.96 6.79 19.88
CA ASP A 132 -4.62 7.07 21.19
C ASP A 132 -4.12 6.17 22.33
N GLY A 133 -3.10 5.36 22.09
CA GLY A 133 -2.49 4.47 23.10
C GLY A 133 -3.27 3.19 23.36
N LEU A 134 -4.31 2.90 22.59
CA LEU A 134 -5.04 1.65 22.65
C LEU A 134 -4.31 0.55 21.86
N SER A 135 -4.38 -0.68 22.38
CA SER A 135 -3.92 -1.84 21.63
C SER A 135 -4.91 -2.16 20.51
N PHE A 136 -4.42 -2.35 19.31
CA PHE A 136 -5.23 -2.73 18.15
C PHE A 136 -4.55 -3.82 17.32
N ALA A 137 -5.34 -4.47 16.50
CA ALA A 137 -4.88 -5.37 15.44
C ALA A 137 -5.56 -5.00 14.13
N ILE A 138 -4.93 -5.31 13.00
CA ILE A 138 -5.56 -5.20 11.70
C ILE A 138 -6.02 -6.57 11.22
N ALA A 139 -7.13 -6.59 10.50
CA ALA A 139 -7.60 -7.78 9.82
C ALA A 139 -7.79 -7.47 8.34
N ASP A 140 -7.22 -8.30 7.48
CA ASP A 140 -7.21 -8.11 6.03
C ASP A 140 -7.38 -9.48 5.31
N SER A 141 -7.86 -9.46 4.08
CA SER A 141 -7.94 -10.66 3.25
C SER A 141 -6.55 -11.28 2.96
N GLY A 142 -5.54 -10.48 2.77
CA GLY A 142 -4.17 -10.93 2.45
C GLY A 142 -3.60 -10.08 1.30
N TRP A 143 -2.61 -10.47 0.57
CA TRP A 143 -2.01 -11.77 0.30
C TRP A 143 -0.51 -11.81 0.63
N ILE A 144 0.11 -10.65 0.85
CA ILE A 144 1.54 -10.49 1.18
C ILE A 144 1.70 -9.70 2.49
N GLY A 145 0.65 -9.02 2.98
CA GLY A 145 0.73 -8.21 4.20
C GLY A 145 1.50 -6.88 4.01
N SER A 146 1.67 -6.43 2.76
CA SER A 146 2.39 -5.18 2.47
C SER A 146 1.71 -3.93 3.02
N ILE A 147 0.38 -3.93 3.16
CA ILE A 147 -0.38 -2.85 3.80
C ILE A 147 0.03 -2.70 5.26
N GLN A 148 0.12 -3.81 6.01
CA GLN A 148 0.58 -3.79 7.40
C GLN A 148 1.99 -3.22 7.52
N GLN A 149 2.91 -3.61 6.63
CA GLN A 149 4.29 -3.11 6.66
C GLN A 149 4.35 -1.61 6.39
N SER A 150 3.65 -1.12 5.36
CA SER A 150 3.59 0.32 5.05
C SER A 150 2.93 1.12 6.18
N LEU A 151 1.82 0.62 6.73
CA LEU A 151 1.14 1.23 7.87
C LEU A 151 2.07 1.30 9.09
N LYS A 152 2.80 0.21 9.39
CA LYS A 152 3.77 0.16 10.48
C LYS A 152 4.87 1.21 10.28
N ASN A 153 5.42 1.34 9.08
CA ASN A 153 6.46 2.32 8.79
C ASN A 153 5.96 3.76 9.03
N LEU A 154 4.74 4.08 8.59
CA LEU A 154 4.12 5.38 8.81
C LEU A 154 3.83 5.65 10.29
N ILE A 155 3.27 4.70 11.02
CA ILE A 155 3.02 4.83 12.45
C ILE A 155 4.33 5.00 13.22
N HIS A 156 5.34 4.17 12.94
CA HIS A 156 6.64 4.23 13.61
C HIS A 156 7.42 5.51 13.34
N SER A 157 7.15 6.21 12.22
CA SER A 157 7.75 7.52 11.96
C SER A 157 7.27 8.60 12.94
N VAL A 158 6.10 8.40 13.56
CA VAL A 158 5.51 9.30 14.56
C VAL A 158 5.70 8.75 15.98
N ASN A 159 5.42 7.46 16.18
CA ASN A 159 5.56 6.81 17.48
C ASN A 159 6.06 5.35 17.31
N PRO A 160 7.36 5.11 17.48
CA PRO A 160 7.95 3.79 17.28
C PRO A 160 7.57 2.76 18.37
N SER A 161 6.94 3.18 19.46
CA SER A 161 6.49 2.27 20.53
C SER A 161 5.19 1.53 20.20
N ILE A 162 4.43 2.00 19.21
CA ILE A 162 3.15 1.39 18.81
C ILE A 162 3.45 0.11 18.03
N ASN A 163 3.03 -1.03 18.57
CA ASN A 163 3.11 -2.32 17.91
C ASN A 163 1.71 -2.89 17.73
N PHE A 164 1.48 -3.58 16.63
CA PHE A 164 0.23 -4.24 16.31
C PHE A 164 0.46 -5.48 15.46
N GLU A 165 -0.51 -6.36 15.45
CA GLU A 165 -0.50 -7.62 14.73
C GLU A 165 -1.48 -7.56 13.56
N GLY A 166 -1.23 -8.37 12.54
CA GLY A 166 -2.11 -8.51 11.38
C GLY A 166 -2.69 -9.92 11.31
N TYR A 167 -3.99 -10.00 11.10
CA TYR A 167 -4.74 -11.23 10.94
C TYR A 167 -5.29 -11.32 9.52
N TYR A 168 -4.94 -12.38 8.81
CA TYR A 168 -5.18 -12.54 7.39
C TYR A 168 -6.00 -13.79 7.09
N PHE A 169 -6.87 -13.74 6.10
CA PHE A 169 -7.47 -14.95 5.58
C PHE A 169 -6.39 -15.88 5.01
N GLY A 170 -5.49 -15.37 4.17
CA GLY A 170 -4.37 -16.12 3.63
C GLY A 170 -3.18 -15.25 3.26
N LEU A 171 -1.98 -15.80 3.42
CA LEU A 171 -0.73 -15.15 3.04
C LEU A 171 0.07 -16.06 2.12
N TYR A 172 0.37 -15.59 0.92
CA TYR A 172 1.26 -16.27 -0.01
C TYR A 172 2.73 -16.10 0.40
N ASP A 173 3.05 -14.92 0.91
CA ASP A 173 4.39 -14.55 1.34
C ASP A 173 4.31 -13.39 2.34
N LEU A 174 5.45 -12.99 2.90
CA LEU A 174 5.59 -11.83 3.78
C LEU A 174 6.44 -10.76 3.13
N PRO A 175 6.26 -9.47 3.51
CA PRO A 175 7.13 -8.41 3.06
C PRO A 175 8.58 -8.66 3.50
N ASP A 176 9.53 -8.15 2.73
CA ASP A 176 10.95 -8.19 3.08
C ASP A 176 11.18 -7.61 4.50
N LYS A 177 11.95 -8.32 5.31
CA LYS A 177 12.30 -7.95 6.69
C LYS A 177 11.11 -7.88 7.66
N ALA A 178 9.94 -8.40 7.28
CA ALA A 178 8.81 -8.52 8.20
C ALA A 178 9.10 -9.54 9.30
N SER A 179 8.69 -9.24 10.54
CA SER A 179 8.72 -10.25 11.61
C SER A 179 7.51 -11.16 11.48
N ALA A 180 7.75 -12.43 11.19
CA ALA A 180 6.68 -13.42 11.00
C ALA A 180 5.74 -13.54 12.21
N SER A 181 6.21 -13.22 13.42
CA SER A 181 5.41 -13.25 14.65
C SER A 181 4.22 -12.28 14.64
N ASN A 182 4.27 -11.24 13.80
CA ASN A 182 3.22 -10.21 13.75
C ASN A 182 2.20 -10.44 12.60
N TYR A 183 2.30 -11.59 11.91
CA TYR A 183 1.44 -11.93 10.77
C TYR A 183 0.79 -13.28 10.98
N HIS A 184 -0.51 -13.29 11.19
CA HIS A 184 -1.28 -14.50 11.49
C HIS A 184 -2.20 -14.85 10.31
N ALA A 185 -2.01 -16.01 9.71
CA ALA A 185 -2.80 -16.47 8.58
C ALA A 185 -3.74 -17.60 9.01
N PHE A 186 -5.04 -17.50 8.64
CA PHE A 186 -6.05 -18.48 8.98
C PHE A 186 -6.07 -19.68 8.03
N TYR A 187 -6.22 -19.44 6.71
CA TYR A 187 -6.47 -20.51 5.77
C TYR A 187 -5.20 -21.13 5.19
N PHE A 188 -4.23 -20.31 4.82
CA PHE A 188 -2.88 -20.71 4.44
C PHE A 188 -1.88 -19.57 4.74
N GLY A 189 -0.64 -19.93 5.04
CA GLY A 189 0.46 -19.00 5.31
C GLY A 189 1.75 -19.40 4.60
N PRO A 190 2.79 -18.58 4.69
CA PRO A 190 4.11 -18.89 4.15
C PRO A 190 4.62 -20.21 4.70
N GLY A 191 4.91 -21.17 3.82
CA GLY A 191 5.40 -22.49 4.20
C GLY A 191 4.36 -23.49 4.75
N ASN A 192 3.10 -23.05 4.96
CA ASN A 192 2.03 -23.87 5.52
C ASN A 192 0.90 -24.09 4.53
N HIS A 193 0.25 -25.28 4.61
CA HIS A 193 -0.96 -25.60 3.85
C HIS A 193 -0.85 -25.42 2.33
N ILE A 194 0.22 -25.90 1.72
CA ILE A 194 0.52 -25.75 0.28
C ILE A 194 -0.66 -26.18 -0.60
N LEU A 195 -1.36 -27.27 -0.28
CA LEU A 195 -2.51 -27.74 -1.05
C LEU A 195 -3.69 -26.76 -1.01
N ARG A 196 -3.91 -26.08 0.13
CA ARG A 196 -4.95 -25.04 0.24
C ARG A 196 -4.56 -23.84 -0.63
N LYS A 197 -3.30 -23.41 -0.55
CA LYS A 197 -2.74 -22.33 -1.39
C LYS A 197 -2.91 -22.61 -2.89
N MET A 198 -2.59 -23.82 -3.35
CA MET A 198 -2.70 -24.21 -4.76
C MET A 198 -4.15 -24.27 -5.28
N ARG A 199 -5.11 -24.59 -4.42
CA ARG A 199 -6.54 -24.71 -4.76
C ARG A 199 -7.32 -23.41 -4.54
N PHE A 200 -6.71 -22.40 -3.98
CA PHE A 200 -7.37 -21.14 -3.66
C PHE A 200 -7.31 -20.16 -4.84
N CYS A 201 -8.46 -19.58 -5.17
CA CYS A 201 -8.58 -18.53 -6.16
C CYS A 201 -8.85 -17.19 -5.46
N ASN A 202 -7.83 -16.36 -5.32
CA ASN A 202 -7.94 -15.05 -4.69
C ASN A 202 -8.88 -14.10 -5.47
N CYS A 203 -8.90 -14.18 -6.81
CA CYS A 203 -9.81 -13.37 -7.61
C CYS A 203 -11.28 -13.68 -7.33
N LEU A 204 -11.63 -14.97 -7.18
CA LEU A 204 -12.99 -15.37 -6.82
C LEU A 204 -13.35 -14.91 -5.40
N TYR A 205 -12.42 -15.07 -4.45
CA TYR A 205 -12.60 -14.63 -3.07
C TYR A 205 -12.82 -13.09 -3.02
N GLU A 206 -11.98 -12.34 -3.71
CA GLU A 206 -12.10 -10.88 -3.80
C GLU A 206 -13.41 -10.45 -4.46
N ALA A 207 -13.84 -11.13 -5.53
CA ALA A 207 -15.11 -10.83 -6.21
C ALA A 207 -16.33 -10.98 -5.29
N VAL A 208 -16.29 -11.93 -4.35
CA VAL A 208 -17.38 -12.17 -3.39
C VAL A 208 -17.32 -11.22 -2.19
N LEU A 209 -16.11 -10.87 -1.75
CA LEU A 209 -15.89 -10.12 -0.51
C LEU A 209 -15.50 -8.65 -0.71
N SER A 210 -15.30 -8.22 -1.95
CA SER A 210 -15.02 -6.80 -2.24
C SER A 210 -16.18 -5.91 -1.84
N ALA A 211 -15.83 -4.77 -1.26
CA ALA A 211 -16.79 -3.70 -1.01
C ALA A 211 -17.24 -3.07 -2.35
N PRO A 212 -18.46 -2.53 -2.41
CA PRO A 212 -18.94 -1.81 -3.59
C PRO A 212 -18.18 -0.49 -3.82
N GLU A 213 -17.56 0.05 -2.77
CA GLU A 213 -16.74 1.26 -2.84
C GLU A 213 -15.42 0.95 -3.53
N GLY A 214 -14.91 1.91 -4.27
CA GLY A 214 -13.61 1.81 -4.93
C GLY A 214 -12.43 1.78 -3.95
N MET A 215 -11.24 1.56 -4.50
CA MET A 215 -10.00 1.58 -3.73
C MET A 215 -9.69 3.01 -3.26
N THR A 216 -9.32 3.19 -1.99
CA THR A 216 -8.81 4.45 -1.46
C THR A 216 -7.54 4.86 -2.19
N VAL A 217 -7.52 6.08 -2.73
CA VAL A 217 -6.40 6.59 -3.54
C VAL A 217 -5.53 7.54 -2.71
N SER A 218 -6.14 8.46 -1.98
CA SER A 218 -5.48 9.48 -1.15
C SER A 218 -6.39 9.93 -0.03
N TYR A 219 -5.85 10.71 0.89
CA TYR A 219 -6.58 11.42 1.92
C TYR A 219 -6.40 12.91 1.70
N GLU A 220 -7.40 13.69 2.06
CA GLU A 220 -7.37 15.14 2.01
C GLU A 220 -7.95 15.69 3.30
N CYS A 221 -7.23 16.62 3.93
CA CYS A 221 -7.76 17.37 5.06
C CYS A 221 -8.74 18.41 4.51
N THR A 222 -9.99 18.33 4.94
CA THR A 222 -10.99 19.39 4.69
C THR A 222 -11.08 20.28 5.92
N ASP A 223 -10.85 21.58 5.75
CA ASP A 223 -11.15 22.58 6.78
C ASP A 223 -12.67 22.61 7.00
N ASN A 224 -13.13 22.08 8.13
CA ASN A 224 -14.49 22.24 8.62
C ASN A 224 -14.51 23.20 9.78
#